data_681028b5cc6bad2138882b5953d2f52a
#
_entry.id   681028b5cc6bad2138882b5953d2f52a
#
_cell.length_a   1.000
_cell.length_b   1.000
_cell.length_c   1.000
_cell.angle_alpha   90.00
_cell.angle_beta   90.00
_cell.angle_gamma   90.00
#
_symmetry.space_group_name_H-M   'P 1'
#
loop_
_entity.id
_entity.type
_entity.pdbx_description
1 polymer ?
#
loop_
_entity_poly.entity_id
_entity_poly.type
_entity_poly.pdbx_seq_one_letter_code
_entity_poly.pdbx_strand_id
1 'polypeptide(L)'
;MTRAAVRERAQARRAADAAFREAFDAYMFECFAKPGFKLESEAQLAERFGVTRYKVRKAIEALNQAGVLERVKHGGSTVRSVTPEELADRADRLLSVAGLPAEEFEDAVSDLVCGLVPVIMDKVDPEKLAGLETLVETVGAARTPAERRSAVFDFLTELAAVDGNRYTALCVSLAVRQAARREAYDLRLDPAELAAACRGVLKELRKGRRKKVVAELEDLFGLVFPKRAEPKKAEKTEKSEKAEKAEKGGK
;
A
#
# COMPACT_ATOMS: atom_id res chain seq x y z
N MET A 1 -15.60 34.55 -37.10
CA MET A 1 -15.89 34.11 -35.73
C MET A 1 -15.00 34.93 -34.78
N THR A 2 -15.59 35.61 -33.82
CA THR A 2 -14.85 36.41 -32.85
C THR A 2 -14.11 35.51 -31.82
N ARG A 3 -12.96 35.97 -31.32
CA ARG A 3 -12.20 35.27 -30.27
C ARG A 3 -13.07 34.92 -29.03
N ALA A 4 -14.06 35.77 -28.72
CA ALA A 4 -15.03 35.54 -27.64
C ALA A 4 -15.89 34.31 -27.90
N ALA A 5 -16.49 34.17 -29.09
CA ALA A 5 -17.31 33.02 -29.45
C ALA A 5 -16.55 31.69 -29.47
N VAL A 6 -15.24 31.73 -29.81
CA VAL A 6 -14.38 30.52 -29.74
C VAL A 6 -14.10 30.13 -28.29
N ARG A 7 -13.86 31.10 -27.39
CA ARG A 7 -13.65 30.84 -25.95
C ARG A 7 -14.92 30.30 -25.30
N GLU A 8 -16.07 30.86 -25.58
CA GLU A 8 -17.37 30.42 -25.05
C GLU A 8 -17.70 28.99 -25.47
N ARG A 9 -17.50 28.64 -26.74
CA ARG A 9 -17.66 27.25 -27.23
C ARG A 9 -16.68 26.29 -26.57
N ALA A 10 -15.43 26.69 -26.36
CA ALA A 10 -14.44 25.85 -25.68
C ALA A 10 -14.81 25.64 -24.20
N GLN A 11 -15.36 26.66 -23.53
CA GLN A 11 -15.82 26.57 -22.16
C GLN A 11 -17.07 25.68 -22.03
N ALA A 12 -18.04 25.85 -22.91
CA ALA A 12 -19.23 25.00 -22.95
C ALA A 12 -18.87 23.53 -23.20
N ARG A 13 -17.91 23.27 -24.10
CA ARG A 13 -17.42 21.92 -24.35
C ARG A 13 -16.73 21.30 -23.12
N ARG A 14 -15.89 22.08 -22.41
CA ARG A 14 -15.25 21.62 -21.18
C ARG A 14 -16.27 21.30 -20.10
N ALA A 15 -17.30 22.14 -19.93
CA ALA A 15 -18.38 21.91 -18.98
C ALA A 15 -19.15 20.61 -19.31
N ALA A 16 -19.51 20.41 -20.59
CA ALA A 16 -20.17 19.18 -21.03
C ALA A 16 -19.28 17.93 -20.86
N ASP A 17 -17.95 18.07 -21.02
CA ASP A 17 -17.02 16.98 -20.78
C ASP A 17 -16.88 16.66 -19.30
N ALA A 18 -16.91 17.65 -18.43
CA ALA A 18 -16.89 17.47 -16.98
C ALA A 18 -18.18 16.78 -16.48
N ALA A 19 -19.34 17.27 -16.91
CA ALA A 19 -20.63 16.69 -16.57
C ALA A 19 -20.76 15.21 -17.01
N PHE A 20 -20.27 14.89 -18.21
CA PHE A 20 -20.23 13.49 -18.63
C PHE A 20 -19.34 12.63 -17.75
N ARG A 21 -18.14 13.09 -17.39
CA ARG A 21 -17.23 12.34 -16.52
C ARG A 21 -17.88 12.06 -15.18
N GLU A 22 -18.43 13.07 -14.54
CA GLU A 22 -19.09 12.94 -13.24
C GLU A 22 -20.25 11.92 -13.29
N ALA A 23 -21.13 12.03 -14.29
CA ALA A 23 -22.25 11.10 -14.46
C ALA A 23 -21.78 9.66 -14.79
N PHE A 24 -20.74 9.53 -15.60
CA PHE A 24 -20.17 8.23 -15.96
C PHE A 24 -19.44 7.59 -14.77
N ASP A 25 -18.69 8.36 -14.00
CA ASP A 25 -18.00 7.87 -12.80
C ASP A 25 -19.01 7.42 -11.74
N ALA A 26 -20.11 8.16 -11.53
CA ALA A 26 -21.19 7.75 -10.64
C ALA A 26 -21.82 6.41 -11.08
N TYR A 27 -22.13 6.26 -12.36
CA TYR A 27 -22.64 5.00 -12.93
C TYR A 27 -21.64 3.85 -12.73
N MET A 28 -20.36 4.09 -13.00
CA MET A 28 -19.32 3.07 -12.82
C MET A 28 -19.14 2.68 -11.35
N PHE A 29 -19.27 3.63 -10.43
CA PHE A 29 -19.22 3.33 -9.01
C PHE A 29 -20.31 2.35 -8.58
N GLU A 30 -21.54 2.50 -9.09
CA GLU A 30 -22.63 1.54 -8.86
C GLU A 30 -22.34 0.16 -9.48
N CYS A 31 -21.70 0.14 -10.66
CA CYS A 31 -21.32 -1.09 -11.35
C CYS A 31 -20.19 -1.83 -10.61
N PHE A 32 -19.22 -1.11 -10.05
CA PHE A 32 -18.07 -1.69 -9.30
C PHE A 32 -18.50 -2.45 -8.04
N ALA A 33 -19.63 -2.11 -7.46
CA ALA A 33 -20.20 -2.88 -6.36
C ALA A 33 -20.60 -4.33 -6.74
N LYS A 34 -20.59 -4.66 -8.05
CA LYS A 34 -21.04 -5.95 -8.58
C LYS A 34 -19.98 -6.56 -9.51
N PRO A 35 -18.95 -7.22 -8.99
CA PRO A 35 -17.97 -7.93 -9.81
C PRO A 35 -18.66 -8.88 -10.81
N GLY A 36 -18.20 -8.91 -12.06
CA GLY A 36 -18.82 -9.66 -13.15
C GLY A 36 -20.01 -8.97 -13.80
N PHE A 37 -20.43 -7.80 -13.32
CA PHE A 37 -21.52 -7.03 -13.93
C PHE A 37 -21.16 -6.65 -15.39
N LYS A 38 -22.04 -7.01 -16.31
CA LYS A 38 -21.88 -6.65 -17.72
C LYS A 38 -22.43 -5.26 -17.96
N LEU A 39 -21.60 -4.36 -18.47
CA LEU A 39 -22.00 -3.00 -18.81
C LEU A 39 -22.99 -3.00 -19.99
N GLU A 40 -23.84 -1.98 -20.02
CA GLU A 40 -24.62 -1.63 -21.19
C GLU A 40 -23.72 -1.44 -22.42
N SER A 41 -24.25 -1.64 -23.61
CA SER A 41 -23.51 -1.42 -24.85
C SER A 41 -23.07 0.04 -24.98
N GLU A 42 -21.98 0.30 -25.73
CA GLU A 42 -21.52 1.66 -26.01
C GLU A 42 -22.61 2.55 -26.60
N ALA A 43 -23.56 1.94 -27.34
CA ALA A 43 -24.70 2.65 -27.94
C ALA A 43 -25.73 3.08 -26.87
N GLN A 44 -26.07 2.18 -25.96
CA GLN A 44 -27.00 2.46 -24.85
C GLN A 44 -26.43 3.49 -23.90
N LEU A 45 -25.12 3.36 -23.54
CA LEU A 45 -24.44 4.33 -22.69
C LEU A 45 -24.33 5.71 -23.38
N ALA A 46 -24.12 5.75 -24.70
CA ALA A 46 -24.08 7.01 -25.44
C ALA A 46 -25.46 7.71 -25.43
N GLU A 47 -26.52 6.96 -25.56
CA GLU A 47 -27.91 7.46 -25.46
C GLU A 47 -28.21 7.92 -24.03
N ARG A 48 -27.89 7.09 -23.02
CA ARG A 48 -28.09 7.39 -21.59
C ARG A 48 -27.46 8.70 -21.16
N PHE A 49 -26.22 8.96 -21.58
CA PHE A 49 -25.45 10.15 -21.19
C PHE A 49 -25.55 11.31 -22.20
N GLY A 50 -26.27 11.17 -23.28
CA GLY A 50 -26.42 12.21 -24.31
C GLY A 50 -25.09 12.59 -24.99
N VAL A 51 -24.19 11.62 -25.19
CA VAL A 51 -22.85 11.83 -25.75
C VAL A 51 -22.61 10.93 -26.97
N THR A 52 -21.51 11.15 -27.68
CA THR A 52 -21.14 10.30 -28.81
C THR A 52 -20.63 8.93 -28.35
N ARG A 53 -20.87 7.87 -29.15
CA ARG A 53 -20.32 6.53 -28.92
C ARG A 53 -18.80 6.55 -28.79
N TYR A 54 -18.12 7.40 -29.54
CA TYR A 54 -16.66 7.57 -29.44
C TYR A 54 -16.22 8.01 -28.06
N LYS A 55 -16.97 8.93 -27.42
CA LYS A 55 -16.66 9.43 -26.08
C LYS A 55 -16.82 8.33 -25.03
N VAL A 56 -17.90 7.56 -25.11
CA VAL A 56 -18.14 6.39 -24.24
C VAL A 56 -17.04 5.34 -24.44
N ARG A 57 -16.73 4.99 -25.69
CA ARG A 57 -15.67 4.04 -26.01
C ARG A 57 -14.35 4.42 -25.39
N LYS A 58 -13.92 5.69 -25.51
CA LYS A 58 -12.69 6.18 -24.87
C LYS A 58 -12.71 6.02 -23.35
N ALA A 59 -13.84 6.30 -22.70
CA ALA A 59 -13.97 6.12 -21.25
C ALA A 59 -13.86 4.64 -20.86
N ILE A 60 -14.55 3.75 -21.58
CA ILE A 60 -14.47 2.30 -21.37
C ILE A 60 -13.04 1.77 -21.65
N GLU A 61 -12.38 2.24 -22.71
CA GLU A 61 -10.99 1.86 -23.02
C GLU A 61 -10.02 2.26 -21.91
N ALA A 62 -10.18 3.44 -21.34
CA ALA A 62 -9.36 3.87 -20.20
C ALA A 62 -9.54 2.95 -18.98
N LEU A 63 -10.78 2.52 -18.67
CA LEU A 63 -11.07 1.59 -17.59
C LEU A 63 -10.57 0.16 -17.89
N ASN A 64 -10.62 -0.28 -19.14
CA ASN A 64 -10.00 -1.55 -19.55
C ASN A 64 -8.47 -1.50 -19.40
N GLN A 65 -7.83 -0.39 -19.80
CA GLN A 65 -6.37 -0.20 -19.62
C GLN A 65 -5.98 -0.13 -18.15
N ALA A 66 -6.81 0.50 -17.32
CA ALA A 66 -6.64 0.48 -15.87
C ALA A 66 -6.90 -0.90 -15.25
N GLY A 67 -7.47 -1.85 -16.03
CA GLY A 67 -7.77 -3.21 -15.62
C GLY A 67 -8.90 -3.31 -14.61
N VAL A 68 -9.78 -2.32 -14.62
CA VAL A 68 -11.02 -2.29 -13.83
C VAL A 68 -12.15 -3.00 -14.58
N LEU A 69 -12.10 -2.94 -15.91
CA LEU A 69 -12.97 -3.66 -16.80
C LEU A 69 -12.20 -4.70 -17.61
N GLU A 70 -12.89 -5.71 -18.10
CA GLU A 70 -12.39 -6.70 -19.06
C GLU A 70 -13.33 -6.81 -20.27
N ARG A 71 -12.75 -7.05 -21.44
CA ARG A 71 -13.54 -7.27 -22.67
C ARG A 71 -14.07 -8.69 -22.75
N VAL A 72 -15.32 -8.85 -23.09
CA VAL A 72 -15.95 -10.16 -23.30
C VAL A 72 -15.91 -10.56 -24.77
N LYS A 73 -15.71 -11.85 -25.04
CA LYS A 73 -15.48 -12.45 -26.37
C LYS A 73 -16.52 -12.12 -27.45
N HIS A 74 -17.73 -11.70 -27.09
CA HIS A 74 -18.82 -11.38 -28.03
C HIS A 74 -19.32 -9.92 -27.91
N GLY A 75 -18.42 -9.02 -27.50
CA GLY A 75 -18.69 -7.58 -27.41
C GLY A 75 -19.21 -7.16 -26.02
N GLY A 76 -18.77 -5.97 -25.62
CA GLY A 76 -19.07 -5.39 -24.32
C GLY A 76 -17.90 -5.49 -23.34
N SER A 77 -18.11 -4.94 -22.17
CA SER A 77 -17.17 -4.99 -21.06
C SER A 77 -17.88 -5.43 -19.79
N THR A 78 -17.17 -6.17 -18.95
CA THR A 78 -17.63 -6.56 -17.61
C THR A 78 -16.73 -5.95 -16.55
N VAL A 79 -17.30 -5.71 -15.38
CA VAL A 79 -16.53 -5.31 -14.20
C VAL A 79 -15.65 -6.48 -13.77
N ARG A 80 -14.35 -6.24 -13.70
CA ARG A 80 -13.39 -7.26 -13.32
C ARG A 80 -13.47 -7.53 -11.81
N SER A 81 -13.40 -8.79 -11.44
CA SER A 81 -13.11 -9.15 -10.06
C SER A 81 -11.60 -9.01 -9.83
N VAL A 82 -11.20 -8.05 -9.00
CA VAL A 82 -9.79 -7.84 -8.64
C VAL A 82 -9.58 -8.37 -7.24
N THR A 83 -8.61 -9.28 -7.08
CA THR A 83 -8.27 -9.77 -5.75
C THR A 83 -7.42 -8.74 -4.99
N PRO A 84 -7.40 -8.79 -3.63
CA PRO A 84 -6.52 -7.93 -2.84
C PRO A 84 -5.04 -8.09 -3.23
N GLU A 85 -4.61 -9.29 -3.59
CA GLU A 85 -3.24 -9.60 -4.01
C GLU A 85 -2.89 -8.92 -5.33
N GLU A 86 -3.77 -9.00 -6.35
CA GLU A 86 -3.59 -8.29 -7.63
C GLU A 86 -3.54 -6.77 -7.43
N LEU A 87 -4.37 -6.24 -6.53
CA LEU A 87 -4.37 -4.82 -6.20
C LEU A 87 -3.06 -4.43 -5.51
N ALA A 88 -2.60 -5.24 -4.55
CA ALA A 88 -1.33 -5.06 -3.87
C ALA A 88 -0.17 -5.04 -4.87
N ASP A 89 -0.11 -5.98 -5.82
CA ASP A 89 0.96 -6.06 -6.82
C ASP A 89 1.00 -4.85 -7.76
N ARG A 90 -0.15 -4.30 -8.12
CA ARG A 90 -0.24 -3.09 -8.96
C ARG A 90 0.16 -1.84 -8.20
N ALA A 91 -0.36 -1.68 -6.99
CA ALA A 91 -0.04 -0.56 -6.13
C ALA A 91 1.44 -0.56 -5.75
N ASP A 92 2.01 -1.73 -5.44
CA ASP A 92 3.41 -1.91 -5.12
C ASP A 92 4.33 -1.42 -6.25
N ARG A 93 4.01 -1.74 -7.52
CA ARG A 93 4.75 -1.23 -8.67
C ARG A 93 4.68 0.30 -8.82
N LEU A 94 3.50 0.89 -8.58
CA LEU A 94 3.33 2.34 -8.66
C LEU A 94 4.05 3.05 -7.51
N LEU A 95 3.95 2.53 -6.29
CA LEU A 95 4.66 3.05 -5.11
C LEU A 95 6.18 3.00 -5.28
N SER A 96 6.70 1.95 -5.96
CA SER A 96 8.14 1.82 -6.23
C SER A 96 8.70 2.93 -7.12
N VAL A 97 7.88 3.53 -7.99
CA VAL A 97 8.30 4.66 -8.84
C VAL A 97 7.94 6.02 -8.24
N ALA A 98 7.19 6.04 -7.14
CA ALA A 98 6.82 7.27 -6.44
C ALA A 98 8.01 7.92 -5.70
N GLY A 99 9.09 7.15 -5.45
CA GLY A 99 10.30 7.65 -4.82
C GLY A 99 10.14 8.01 -3.33
N LEU A 100 9.13 7.41 -2.67
CA LEU A 100 8.91 7.63 -1.25
C LEU A 100 10.03 6.99 -0.42
N PRO A 101 10.49 7.64 0.66
CA PRO A 101 11.49 7.08 1.56
C PRO A 101 11.00 5.77 2.20
N ALA A 102 11.89 4.79 2.35
CA ALA A 102 11.52 3.52 2.97
C ALA A 102 11.11 3.70 4.44
N GLU A 103 11.70 4.67 5.12
CA GLU A 103 11.38 5.02 6.50
C GLU A 103 9.89 5.36 6.70
N GLU A 104 9.27 6.03 5.74
CA GLU A 104 7.83 6.37 5.80
C GLU A 104 6.95 5.10 5.76
N PHE A 105 7.39 4.06 5.05
CA PHE A 105 6.68 2.77 5.04
C PHE A 105 6.90 1.98 6.33
N GLU A 106 8.09 2.07 6.93
CA GLU A 106 8.41 1.45 8.22
C GLU A 106 7.56 2.04 9.33
N ASP A 107 7.51 3.37 9.40
CA ASP A 107 6.66 4.10 10.35
C ASP A 107 5.18 3.74 10.12
N ALA A 108 4.72 3.70 8.86
CA ALA A 108 3.35 3.32 8.54
C ALA A 108 3.00 1.90 8.96
N VAL A 109 3.91 0.91 8.82
CA VAL A 109 3.67 -0.46 9.31
C VAL A 109 3.52 -0.45 10.82
N SER A 110 4.43 0.22 11.53
CA SER A 110 4.42 0.31 12.99
C SER A 110 3.13 0.95 13.49
N ASP A 111 2.77 2.11 12.97
CA ASP A 111 1.57 2.86 13.37
C ASP A 111 0.29 2.07 13.07
N LEU A 112 0.17 1.48 11.88
CA LEU A 112 -1.00 0.71 11.48
C LEU A 112 -1.17 -0.52 12.38
N VAL A 113 -0.13 -1.35 12.54
CA VAL A 113 -0.25 -2.60 13.31
C VAL A 113 -0.47 -2.32 14.79
N CYS A 114 0.25 -1.37 15.39
CA CYS A 114 0.03 -0.98 16.78
C CYS A 114 -1.37 -0.36 17.00
N GLY A 115 -1.84 0.44 16.05
CA GLY A 115 -3.19 1.02 16.08
C GLY A 115 -4.30 -0.03 15.98
N LEU A 116 -4.04 -1.18 15.35
CA LEU A 116 -4.99 -2.29 15.23
C LEU A 116 -5.07 -3.18 16.47
N VAL A 117 -4.14 -3.10 17.40
CA VAL A 117 -4.10 -3.98 18.59
C VAL A 117 -5.46 -4.10 19.32
N PRO A 118 -6.24 -3.02 19.54
CA PRO A 118 -7.56 -3.14 20.18
C PRO A 118 -8.51 -4.04 19.41
N VAL A 119 -8.53 -3.89 18.08
CA VAL A 119 -9.43 -4.65 17.20
C VAL A 119 -8.96 -6.11 17.07
N ILE A 120 -7.64 -6.32 16.96
CA ILE A 120 -7.03 -7.66 16.96
C ILE A 120 -7.42 -8.42 18.23
N MET A 121 -7.28 -7.79 19.40
CA MET A 121 -7.61 -8.41 20.68
C MET A 121 -9.10 -8.76 20.83
N ASP A 122 -9.98 -7.99 20.21
CA ASP A 122 -11.43 -8.24 20.22
C ASP A 122 -11.83 -9.37 19.25
N LYS A 123 -11.07 -9.57 18.17
CA LYS A 123 -11.40 -10.48 17.07
C LYS A 123 -10.56 -11.74 17.01
N VAL A 124 -9.46 -11.80 17.75
CA VAL A 124 -8.59 -12.97 17.76
C VAL A 124 -9.29 -14.14 18.48
N ASP A 125 -9.30 -15.29 17.83
CA ASP A 125 -9.82 -16.55 18.33
C ASP A 125 -8.73 -17.64 18.34
N PRO A 126 -8.99 -18.83 18.92
CA PRO A 126 -7.99 -19.89 18.99
C PRO A 126 -7.48 -20.37 17.63
N GLU A 127 -8.30 -20.36 16.57
CA GLU A 127 -7.92 -20.80 15.22
C GLU A 127 -6.94 -19.81 14.59
N LYS A 128 -7.25 -18.52 14.70
CA LYS A 128 -6.35 -17.44 14.21
C LYS A 128 -5.04 -17.43 14.98
N LEU A 129 -5.08 -17.64 16.29
CA LEU A 129 -3.86 -17.79 17.09
C LEU A 129 -3.00 -18.97 16.65
N ALA A 130 -3.60 -20.11 16.34
CA ALA A 130 -2.88 -21.28 15.82
C ALA A 130 -2.23 -20.99 14.45
N GLY A 131 -2.94 -20.27 13.57
CA GLY A 131 -2.38 -19.81 12.30
C GLY A 131 -1.15 -18.91 12.49
N LEU A 132 -1.24 -17.94 13.39
CA LEU A 132 -0.11 -17.07 13.71
C LEU A 132 1.07 -17.84 14.36
N GLU A 133 0.81 -18.89 15.16
CA GLU A 133 1.86 -19.75 15.72
C GLU A 133 2.63 -20.49 14.65
N THR A 134 1.94 -20.99 13.63
CA THR A 134 2.58 -21.65 12.48
C THR A 134 3.53 -20.68 11.74
N LEU A 135 3.15 -19.40 11.63
CA LEU A 135 4.03 -18.39 11.06
C LEU A 135 5.26 -18.12 11.95
N VAL A 136 5.10 -18.12 13.26
CA VAL A 136 6.24 -18.00 14.19
C VAL A 136 7.21 -19.18 14.05
N GLU A 137 6.72 -20.38 13.84
CA GLU A 137 7.58 -21.55 13.54
C GLU A 137 8.34 -21.34 12.22
N THR A 138 7.67 -20.81 11.20
CA THR A 138 8.31 -20.46 9.92
C THR A 138 9.41 -19.42 10.10
N VAL A 139 9.20 -18.39 10.93
CA VAL A 139 10.24 -17.41 11.29
C VAL A 139 11.45 -18.10 11.91
N GLY A 140 11.23 -18.99 12.86
CA GLY A 140 12.30 -19.73 13.55
C GLY A 140 13.06 -20.72 12.65
N ALA A 141 12.41 -21.24 11.61
CA ALA A 141 12.99 -22.18 10.64
C ALA A 141 13.74 -21.49 9.49
N ALA A 142 13.62 -20.17 9.33
CA ALA A 142 14.17 -19.43 8.21
C ALA A 142 15.71 -19.44 8.20
N ARG A 143 16.30 -19.85 7.09
CA ARG A 143 17.76 -20.06 6.95
C ARG A 143 18.48 -18.86 6.36
N THR A 144 17.82 -18.15 5.45
CA THR A 144 18.40 -17.00 4.76
C THR A 144 17.81 -15.68 5.26
N PRO A 145 18.52 -14.55 5.11
CA PRO A 145 17.98 -13.23 5.45
C PRO A 145 16.67 -12.90 4.72
N ALA A 146 16.54 -13.34 3.47
CA ALA A 146 15.34 -13.14 2.66
C ALA A 146 14.15 -13.94 3.22
N GLU A 147 14.35 -15.20 3.61
CA GLU A 147 13.32 -16.04 4.23
C GLU A 147 12.89 -15.44 5.58
N ARG A 148 13.83 -15.00 6.41
CA ARG A 148 13.52 -14.37 7.70
C ARG A 148 12.64 -13.14 7.54
N ARG A 149 13.02 -12.27 6.60
CA ARG A 149 12.26 -11.07 6.28
C ARG A 149 10.85 -11.40 5.80
N SER A 150 10.72 -12.32 4.84
CA SER A 150 9.41 -12.75 4.33
C SER A 150 8.54 -13.29 5.47
N ALA A 151 9.05 -14.21 6.27
CA ALA A 151 8.29 -14.85 7.34
C ALA A 151 7.80 -13.87 8.42
N VAL A 152 8.63 -12.88 8.82
CA VAL A 152 8.20 -11.84 9.76
C VAL A 152 7.14 -10.93 9.13
N PHE A 153 7.28 -10.60 7.87
CA PHE A 153 6.31 -9.75 7.17
C PHE A 153 4.98 -10.48 6.93
N ASP A 154 5.02 -11.78 6.67
CA ASP A 154 3.82 -12.62 6.60
C ASP A 154 3.12 -12.65 7.97
N PHE A 155 3.88 -12.79 9.07
CA PHE A 155 3.34 -12.72 10.42
C PHE A 155 2.65 -11.36 10.71
N LEU A 156 3.27 -10.24 10.36
CA LEU A 156 2.68 -8.90 10.56
C LEU A 156 1.43 -8.68 9.70
N THR A 157 1.43 -9.17 8.46
CA THR A 157 0.30 -9.06 7.56
C THR A 157 -0.88 -9.88 8.05
N GLU A 158 -0.66 -11.13 8.47
CA GLU A 158 -1.70 -12.01 9.02
C GLU A 158 -2.21 -11.50 10.36
N LEU A 159 -1.33 -10.97 11.21
CA LEU A 159 -1.73 -10.31 12.45
C LEU A 159 -2.68 -9.13 12.19
N ALA A 160 -2.38 -8.31 11.19
CA ALA A 160 -3.25 -7.21 10.78
C ALA A 160 -4.57 -7.67 10.14
N ALA A 161 -4.58 -8.87 9.55
CA ALA A 161 -5.77 -9.46 8.92
C ALA A 161 -6.74 -10.13 9.90
N VAL A 162 -6.36 -10.27 11.17
CA VAL A 162 -7.16 -10.94 12.21
C VAL A 162 -8.57 -10.38 12.36
N ASP A 163 -8.76 -9.09 12.13
CA ASP A 163 -10.06 -8.42 12.21
C ASP A 163 -11.02 -8.77 11.04
N GLY A 164 -10.50 -9.41 10.00
CA GLY A 164 -11.22 -9.71 8.76
C GLY A 164 -11.41 -8.51 7.83
N ASN A 165 -10.83 -7.36 8.16
CA ASN A 165 -10.89 -6.17 7.31
C ASN A 165 -9.85 -6.25 6.19
N ARG A 166 -10.31 -6.66 5.00
CA ARG A 166 -9.47 -6.85 3.81
C ARG A 166 -8.73 -5.58 3.40
N TYR A 167 -9.31 -4.40 3.63
CA TYR A 167 -8.67 -3.14 3.30
C TYR A 167 -7.50 -2.82 4.24
N THR A 168 -7.67 -3.07 5.52
CA THR A 168 -6.59 -2.92 6.51
C THR A 168 -5.42 -3.86 6.21
N ALA A 169 -5.71 -5.13 5.96
CA ALA A 169 -4.70 -6.11 5.55
C ALA A 169 -3.95 -5.68 4.28
N LEU A 170 -4.66 -5.13 3.28
CA LEU A 170 -4.06 -4.59 2.07
C LEU A 170 -3.10 -3.42 2.39
N CYS A 171 -3.51 -2.46 3.22
CA CYS A 171 -2.68 -1.30 3.58
C CYS A 171 -1.38 -1.74 4.28
N VAL A 172 -1.48 -2.66 5.24
CA VAL A 172 -0.31 -3.21 5.93
C VAL A 172 0.58 -3.99 4.96
N SER A 173 0.00 -4.85 4.12
CA SER A 173 0.75 -5.62 3.10
C SER A 173 1.51 -4.70 2.15
N LEU A 174 0.92 -3.61 1.69
CA LEU A 174 1.59 -2.63 0.81
C LEU A 174 2.76 -1.95 1.51
N ALA A 175 2.57 -1.48 2.74
CA ALA A 175 3.62 -0.83 3.51
C ALA A 175 4.78 -1.81 3.80
N VAL A 176 4.46 -3.02 4.21
CA VAL A 176 5.42 -4.12 4.44
C VAL A 176 6.23 -4.43 3.18
N ARG A 177 5.59 -4.57 2.01
CA ARG A 177 6.27 -4.85 0.74
C ARG A 177 7.24 -3.74 0.34
N GLN A 178 6.87 -2.48 0.56
CA GLN A 178 7.75 -1.35 0.27
C GLN A 178 8.94 -1.29 1.25
N ALA A 179 8.69 -1.51 2.54
CA ALA A 179 9.74 -1.64 3.54
C ALA A 179 10.72 -2.78 3.17
N ALA A 180 10.20 -3.93 2.70
CA ALA A 180 11.00 -5.10 2.32
C ALA A 180 11.95 -4.89 1.14
N ARG A 181 11.70 -3.91 0.28
CA ARG A 181 12.53 -3.62 -0.90
C ARG A 181 13.88 -2.99 -0.58
N ARG A 182 14.07 -2.54 0.64
CA ARG A 182 15.34 -1.94 1.05
C ARG A 182 16.42 -3.00 1.15
N GLU A 183 17.46 -2.91 0.35
CA GLU A 183 18.63 -3.81 0.38
C GLU A 183 19.37 -3.81 1.73
N ALA A 184 19.20 -2.73 2.51
CA ALA A 184 19.82 -2.58 3.83
C ALA A 184 19.27 -3.52 4.91
N TYR A 185 18.14 -4.20 4.66
CA TYR A 185 17.62 -5.24 5.56
C TYR A 185 18.34 -6.58 5.37
N ASP A 186 19.61 -6.56 5.57
CA ASP A 186 20.34 -7.78 5.89
C ASP A 186 19.97 -8.15 7.35
N LEU A 187 18.83 -8.82 7.51
CA LEU A 187 18.43 -9.35 8.81
C LEU A 187 19.42 -10.46 9.22
N ARG A 188 20.59 -10.01 9.71
CA ARG A 188 21.60 -10.89 10.33
C ARG A 188 21.15 -11.40 11.69
N LEU A 189 19.94 -11.03 12.11
CA LEU A 189 19.34 -11.46 13.36
C LEU A 189 19.15 -12.97 13.39
N ASP A 190 19.36 -13.53 14.55
CA ASP A 190 19.11 -14.95 14.81
C ASP A 190 17.62 -15.24 14.58
N PRO A 191 17.26 -16.22 13.74
CA PRO A 191 15.87 -16.64 13.57
C PRO A 191 15.17 -16.97 14.89
N ALA A 192 15.90 -17.51 15.86
CA ALA A 192 15.37 -17.82 17.18
C ALA A 192 14.98 -16.54 17.96
N GLU A 193 15.73 -15.46 17.82
CA GLU A 193 15.45 -14.16 18.44
C GLU A 193 14.19 -13.53 17.83
N LEU A 194 14.08 -13.51 16.50
CA LEU A 194 12.89 -13.03 15.80
C LEU A 194 11.64 -13.84 16.16
N ALA A 195 11.75 -15.16 16.17
CA ALA A 195 10.65 -16.03 16.59
C ALA A 195 10.28 -15.84 18.07
N ALA A 196 11.24 -15.53 18.94
CA ALA A 196 10.97 -15.23 20.33
C ALA A 196 10.19 -13.90 20.48
N ALA A 197 10.54 -12.87 19.73
CA ALA A 197 9.82 -11.60 19.71
C ALA A 197 8.36 -11.80 19.19
N CYS A 198 8.17 -12.50 18.09
CA CYS A 198 6.82 -12.84 17.61
C CYS A 198 6.02 -13.64 18.64
N ARG A 199 6.64 -14.60 19.33
CA ARG A 199 6.00 -15.36 20.44
C ARG A 199 5.63 -14.45 21.61
N GLY A 200 6.42 -13.43 21.92
CA GLY A 200 6.13 -12.40 22.91
C GLY A 200 4.79 -11.73 22.63
N VAL A 201 4.59 -11.28 21.40
CA VAL A 201 3.32 -10.68 20.94
C VAL A 201 2.15 -11.64 21.16
N LEU A 202 2.23 -12.88 20.70
CA LEU A 202 1.16 -13.88 20.84
C LEU A 202 0.87 -14.22 22.32
N LYS A 203 1.91 -14.30 23.13
CA LYS A 203 1.78 -14.54 24.58
C LYS A 203 0.97 -13.45 25.27
N GLU A 204 1.22 -12.20 24.95
CA GLU A 204 0.52 -11.09 25.58
C GLU A 204 -0.88 -10.86 24.97
N LEU A 205 -1.10 -11.21 23.70
CA LEU A 205 -2.43 -11.31 23.08
C LEU A 205 -3.32 -12.33 23.84
N ARG A 206 -2.82 -13.54 24.11
CA ARG A 206 -3.55 -14.55 24.88
C ARG A 206 -3.92 -14.11 26.29
N LYS A 207 -3.09 -13.26 26.90
CA LYS A 207 -3.33 -12.73 28.25
C LYS A 207 -4.25 -11.51 28.26
N GLY A 208 -4.68 -11.02 27.11
CA GLY A 208 -5.48 -9.82 27.01
C GLY A 208 -4.80 -8.54 27.47
N ARG A 209 -3.45 -8.45 27.38
CA ARG A 209 -2.67 -7.35 27.95
C ARG A 209 -2.29 -6.30 26.90
N ARG A 210 -3.25 -5.49 26.46
CA ARG A 210 -3.10 -4.53 25.38
C ARG A 210 -1.78 -3.74 25.39
N LYS A 211 -1.44 -3.10 26.52
CA LYS A 211 -0.22 -2.28 26.62
C LYS A 211 1.05 -3.10 26.40
N LYS A 212 1.03 -4.37 26.81
CA LYS A 212 2.18 -5.27 26.63
C LYS A 212 2.27 -5.78 25.20
N VAL A 213 1.13 -6.01 24.53
CA VAL A 213 1.12 -6.36 23.10
C VAL A 213 1.76 -5.25 22.28
N VAL A 214 1.42 -3.98 22.55
CA VAL A 214 2.04 -2.84 21.86
C VAL A 214 3.55 -2.80 22.14
N ALA A 215 3.98 -2.96 23.38
CA ALA A 215 5.41 -2.96 23.71
C ALA A 215 6.18 -4.09 23.01
N GLU A 216 5.65 -5.31 22.98
CA GLU A 216 6.26 -6.44 22.26
C GLU A 216 6.30 -6.20 20.74
N LEU A 217 5.32 -5.50 20.18
CA LEU A 217 5.34 -5.08 18.77
C LEU A 217 6.39 -4.00 18.51
N GLU A 218 6.50 -3.00 19.37
CA GLU A 218 7.53 -1.96 19.28
C GLU A 218 8.95 -2.58 19.36
N ASP A 219 9.16 -3.56 20.25
CA ASP A 219 10.40 -4.31 20.33
C ASP A 219 10.67 -5.11 19.03
N LEU A 220 9.65 -5.80 18.48
CA LEU A 220 9.77 -6.51 17.21
C LEU A 220 10.08 -5.54 16.06
N PHE A 221 9.43 -4.38 15.99
CA PHE A 221 9.74 -3.37 14.97
C PHE A 221 11.16 -2.80 15.14
N GLY A 222 11.62 -2.62 16.36
CA GLY A 222 13.01 -2.23 16.63
C GLY A 222 14.05 -3.23 16.13
N LEU A 223 13.71 -4.52 16.10
CA LEU A 223 14.53 -5.58 15.51
C LEU A 223 14.44 -5.59 13.98
N VAL A 224 13.21 -5.48 13.43
CA VAL A 224 12.95 -5.61 12.01
C VAL A 224 13.31 -4.33 11.24
N PHE A 225 13.10 -3.17 11.82
CA PHE A 225 13.37 -1.85 11.24
C PHE A 225 14.42 -1.12 12.09
N PRO A 226 15.70 -1.51 12.04
CA PRO A 226 16.71 -0.84 12.81
C PRO A 226 16.77 0.63 12.40
N LYS A 227 16.55 1.53 13.36
CA LYS A 227 16.68 2.96 13.12
C LYS A 227 18.03 3.21 12.46
N ARG A 228 18.03 3.93 11.36
CA ARG A 228 19.26 4.40 10.74
C ARG A 228 20.14 4.97 11.84
N ALA A 229 21.36 4.46 12.02
CA ALA A 229 22.36 5.19 12.76
C ALA A 229 22.34 6.61 12.20
N GLU A 230 22.05 7.61 13.04
CA GLU A 230 22.00 9.01 12.61
C GLU A 230 23.20 9.25 11.68
N PRO A 231 23.01 9.80 10.48
CA PRO A 231 24.16 10.07 9.62
C PRO A 231 25.10 10.88 10.49
N LYS A 232 26.28 10.31 10.81
CA LYS A 232 27.32 11.00 11.56
C LYS A 232 27.35 12.38 10.95
N LYS A 233 27.06 13.42 11.77
CA LYS A 233 27.11 14.82 11.36
C LYS A 233 28.38 14.96 10.55
N ALA A 234 28.23 14.97 9.23
CA ALA A 234 29.34 14.97 8.32
C ALA A 234 30.22 16.13 8.77
N GLU A 235 31.50 15.84 8.93
CA GLU A 235 32.63 16.75 9.06
C GLU A 235 32.50 17.94 8.08
N LYS A 236 31.50 18.80 8.30
CA LYS A 236 31.32 20.06 7.57
C LYS A 236 32.02 21.22 8.27
N THR A 237 32.55 20.98 9.47
CA THR A 237 33.16 22.05 10.26
C THR A 237 34.66 22.19 10.04
N GLU A 238 35.37 21.17 9.57
CA GLU A 238 36.83 21.30 9.38
C GLU A 238 37.26 21.82 8.01
N LYS A 239 36.42 21.69 6.97
CA LYS A 239 36.78 22.23 5.65
C LYS A 239 36.46 23.72 5.48
N SER A 240 35.46 24.26 6.18
CA SER A 240 35.17 25.70 6.15
C SER A 240 36.16 26.51 7.00
N GLU A 241 36.66 25.98 8.13
CA GLU A 241 37.69 26.68 8.90
C GLU A 241 39.08 26.67 8.26
N LYS A 242 39.43 25.62 7.50
CA LYS A 242 40.68 25.61 6.73
C LYS A 242 40.65 26.52 5.49
N ALA A 243 39.48 26.72 4.88
CA ALA A 243 39.34 27.65 3.77
C ALA A 243 39.43 29.13 4.24
N GLU A 244 38.83 29.44 5.40
CA GLU A 244 38.84 30.80 5.95
C GLU A 244 40.20 31.23 6.54
N LYS A 245 41.02 30.24 7.02
CA LYS A 245 42.41 30.51 7.46
C LYS A 245 43.38 30.65 6.30
N ALA A 246 43.11 30.09 5.13
CA ALA A 246 43.94 30.23 3.94
C ALA A 246 43.78 31.60 3.27
N GLU A 247 42.60 32.24 3.40
CA GLU A 247 42.33 33.58 2.82
C GLU A 247 42.83 34.72 3.72
N LYS A 248 43.05 34.52 4.99
CA LYS A 248 43.54 35.56 5.94
C LYS A 248 45.06 35.55 6.17
N GLY A 249 45.80 34.63 5.55
CA GLY A 249 47.25 34.51 5.67
C GLY A 249 48.09 35.06 4.51
N GLY A 250 47.46 35.70 3.52
CA GLY A 250 48.12 36.23 2.35
C GLY A 250 47.96 37.75 2.18
N LYS A 251 48.51 38.47 3.18
CA LYS A 251 48.82 39.91 2.99
C LYS A 251 50.12 40.23 3.74
#